data_967cffec8cde0a8a1b86a7fad5a23614
#
_entry.id   967cffec8cde0a8a1b86a7fad5a23614
#
_cell.length_a   1.000
_cell.length_b   1.000
_cell.length_c   1.000
_cell.angle_alpha   90.00
_cell.angle_beta   90.00
_cell.angle_gamma   90.00
#
_symmetry.space_group_name_H-M   'P 1'
#
loop_
_entity.id
_entity.type
_entity.pdbx_description
1 polymer ?
#
loop_
_entity_poly.entity_id
_entity_poly.type
_entity_poly.pdbx_seq_one_letter_code
_entity_poly.pdbx_strand_id
1 'polypeptide(L)'
;NVTYNTLIKIADFIAPFGDDVVRFSMRQNIHLRNIPSKYLGNVFTFLTKIGITTNAPLLLNNIVACTGADTCRLGICLSKGAGKAMRSVLGKSDLPLDDLKEITVNISGCPNSCGQQAASDLGFYGKVGRSHRMYPAYHIVAGAKIGINPKLAELVGEVSARDLPKFTID
;
A
#
# COMPACT_ATOMS: atom_id res chain seq x y z
N ASN A 1 4.48 -3.43 -8.12
CA ASN A 1 3.41 -3.80 -9.08
C ASN A 1 3.74 -5.17 -9.65
N VAL A 2 2.76 -6.05 -9.67
CA VAL A 2 2.86 -7.36 -10.32
C VAL A 2 2.55 -7.18 -11.80
N THR A 3 3.45 -7.61 -12.67
CA THR A 3 3.25 -7.53 -14.13
C THR A 3 2.37 -8.67 -14.63
N TYR A 4 1.83 -8.53 -15.83
CA TYR A 4 1.09 -9.61 -16.49
C TYR A 4 1.90 -10.92 -16.55
N ASN A 5 3.16 -10.85 -16.99
CA ASN A 5 4.03 -12.03 -17.05
C ASN A 5 4.28 -12.67 -15.68
N THR A 6 4.35 -11.87 -14.62
CA THR A 6 4.47 -12.39 -13.25
C THR A 6 3.20 -13.10 -12.82
N LEU A 7 2.02 -12.56 -13.17
CA LEU A 7 0.74 -13.20 -12.87
C LEU A 7 0.58 -14.54 -13.60
N ILE A 8 0.99 -14.64 -14.85
CA ILE A 8 0.97 -15.91 -15.61
C ILE A 8 1.88 -16.94 -14.91
N LYS A 9 3.11 -16.57 -14.55
CA LYS A 9 4.03 -17.47 -13.84
C LYS A 9 3.44 -17.96 -12.51
N ILE A 10 2.75 -17.09 -11.76
CA ILE A 10 2.06 -17.48 -10.52
C ILE A 10 0.94 -18.47 -10.85
N ALA A 11 0.10 -18.19 -11.86
CA ALA A 11 -1.00 -19.05 -12.26
C ALA A 11 -0.50 -20.45 -12.65
N ASP A 12 0.55 -20.54 -13.48
CA ASP A 12 1.15 -21.82 -13.90
C ASP A 12 1.71 -22.59 -12.71
N PHE A 13 2.37 -21.91 -11.78
CA PHE A 13 2.95 -22.53 -10.59
C PHE A 13 1.88 -23.11 -9.64
N ILE A 14 0.75 -22.43 -9.49
CA ILE A 14 -0.32 -22.85 -8.57
C ILE A 14 -1.33 -23.80 -9.17
N ALA A 15 -1.41 -23.92 -10.50
CA ALA A 15 -2.37 -24.78 -11.20
C ALA A 15 -2.46 -26.22 -10.65
N PRO A 16 -1.35 -26.90 -10.27
CA PRO A 16 -1.42 -28.23 -9.70
C PRO A 16 -2.09 -28.33 -8.33
N PHE A 17 -2.28 -27.22 -7.61
CA PHE A 17 -2.90 -27.20 -6.28
C PHE A 17 -4.43 -27.08 -6.35
N GLY A 18 -5.00 -26.97 -7.55
CA GLY A 18 -6.43 -26.91 -7.81
C GLY A 18 -6.99 -25.48 -7.84
N ASP A 19 -8.32 -25.41 -7.93
CA ASP A 19 -9.05 -24.16 -7.93
C ASP A 19 -8.99 -23.49 -6.55
N ASP A 20 -9.34 -22.21 -6.46
CA ASP A 20 -9.50 -21.52 -5.18
C ASP A 20 -8.20 -21.25 -4.37
N VAL A 21 -7.04 -21.41 -5.01
CA VAL A 21 -5.74 -21.17 -4.38
C VAL A 21 -5.41 -19.68 -4.28
N VAL A 22 -5.88 -18.84 -5.21
CA VAL A 22 -5.61 -17.40 -5.25
C VAL A 22 -6.78 -16.59 -4.74
N ARG A 23 -6.48 -15.61 -3.89
CA ARG A 23 -7.43 -14.56 -3.49
C ARG A 23 -6.77 -13.20 -3.57
N PHE A 24 -7.53 -12.23 -4.04
CA PHE A 24 -7.15 -10.82 -3.95
C PHE A 24 -7.76 -10.22 -2.68
N SER A 25 -6.99 -9.39 -1.99
CA SER A 25 -7.47 -8.69 -0.80
C SER A 25 -7.77 -7.21 -1.10
N MET A 26 -8.59 -6.60 -0.24
CA MET A 26 -8.86 -5.15 -0.28
C MET A 26 -7.57 -4.33 -0.03
N ARG A 27 -6.54 -4.93 0.58
CA ARG A 27 -5.23 -4.32 0.78
C ARG A 27 -4.29 -4.49 -0.43
N GLN A 28 -4.83 -4.80 -1.61
CA GLN A 28 -4.10 -4.94 -2.87
C GLN A 28 -3.02 -6.05 -2.84
N ASN A 29 -3.22 -7.07 -2.01
CA ASN A 29 -2.32 -8.22 -1.91
C ASN A 29 -2.91 -9.44 -2.64
N ILE A 30 -2.02 -10.35 -3.04
CA ILE A 30 -2.36 -11.66 -3.56
C ILE A 30 -2.09 -12.68 -2.45
N HIS A 31 -3.10 -13.44 -2.08
CA HIS A 31 -2.99 -14.51 -1.11
C HIS A 31 -2.95 -15.84 -1.85
N LEU A 32 -1.93 -16.65 -1.58
CA LEU A 32 -1.86 -18.05 -1.96
C LEU A 32 -2.31 -18.89 -0.76
N ARG A 33 -3.40 -19.61 -0.91
CA ARG A 33 -4.03 -20.36 0.19
C ARG A 33 -4.25 -21.83 -0.21
N ASN A 34 -4.54 -22.66 0.77
CA ASN A 34 -4.80 -24.10 0.56
C ASN A 34 -3.60 -24.87 -0.04
N ILE A 35 -2.39 -24.32 0.03
CA ILE A 35 -1.18 -25.04 -0.38
C ILE A 35 -0.71 -25.89 0.80
N PRO A 36 -0.56 -27.22 0.62
CA PRO A 36 -0.06 -28.06 1.68
C PRO A 36 1.34 -27.63 2.17
N SER A 37 1.55 -27.65 3.50
CA SER A 37 2.77 -27.13 4.13
C SER A 37 4.07 -27.74 3.59
N LYS A 38 4.04 -29.01 3.13
CA LYS A 38 5.18 -29.67 2.48
C LYS A 38 5.71 -28.94 1.24
N TYR A 39 4.91 -28.07 0.61
CA TYR A 39 5.30 -27.30 -0.57
C TYR A 39 5.72 -25.85 -0.27
N LEU A 40 5.75 -25.43 1.00
CA LEU A 40 6.11 -24.02 1.35
C LEU A 40 7.52 -23.66 0.89
N GLY A 41 8.49 -24.59 0.95
CA GLY A 41 9.83 -24.39 0.40
C GLY A 41 9.83 -24.13 -1.11
N ASN A 42 8.98 -24.84 -1.85
CA ASN A 42 8.82 -24.64 -3.29
C ASN A 42 8.20 -23.26 -3.59
N VAL A 43 7.19 -22.84 -2.81
CA VAL A 43 6.58 -21.50 -2.92
C VAL A 43 7.62 -20.41 -2.70
N PHE A 44 8.40 -20.51 -1.61
CA PHE A 44 9.46 -19.57 -1.30
C PHE A 44 10.49 -19.47 -2.43
N THR A 45 11.00 -20.62 -2.90
CA THR A 45 11.96 -20.68 -4.00
C THR A 45 11.41 -20.08 -5.28
N PHE A 46 10.15 -20.39 -5.61
CA PHE A 46 9.47 -19.85 -6.77
C PHE A 46 9.32 -18.32 -6.69
N LEU A 47 8.82 -17.79 -5.56
CA LEU A 47 8.66 -16.34 -5.36
C LEU A 47 10.00 -15.60 -5.48
N THR A 48 11.05 -16.14 -4.88
CA THR A 48 12.41 -15.60 -4.99
C THR A 48 12.88 -15.59 -6.45
N LYS A 49 12.66 -16.68 -7.20
CA LYS A 49 13.04 -16.80 -8.61
C LYS A 49 12.35 -15.77 -9.52
N ILE A 50 11.12 -15.39 -9.22
CA ILE A 50 10.38 -14.37 -9.98
C ILE A 50 10.58 -12.95 -9.43
N GLY A 51 11.49 -12.77 -8.45
CA GLY A 51 11.87 -11.47 -7.91
C GLY A 51 10.88 -10.87 -6.91
N ILE A 52 10.05 -11.70 -6.27
CA ILE A 52 9.16 -11.27 -5.19
C ILE A 52 9.87 -11.43 -3.85
N THR A 53 10.04 -10.31 -3.14
CA THR A 53 10.61 -10.29 -1.78
C THR A 53 9.58 -10.80 -0.77
N THR A 54 9.97 -11.77 0.04
CA THR A 54 9.09 -12.42 1.04
C THR A 54 9.42 -12.02 2.49
N ASN A 55 10.53 -11.32 2.70
CA ASN A 55 11.06 -10.94 4.01
C ASN A 55 11.08 -9.41 4.24
N ALA A 56 10.31 -8.64 3.46
CA ALA A 56 10.18 -7.21 3.72
C ALA A 56 9.34 -6.96 4.99
N PRO A 57 9.64 -5.91 5.78
CA PRO A 57 8.83 -5.52 6.91
C PRO A 57 7.35 -5.36 6.55
N LEU A 58 6.44 -5.85 7.40
CA LEU A 58 5.01 -5.89 7.12
C LEU A 58 4.40 -4.49 6.93
N LEU A 59 4.91 -3.48 7.64
CA LEU A 59 4.48 -2.09 7.43
C LEU A 59 4.55 -1.68 5.95
N LEU A 60 5.63 -2.04 5.25
CA LEU A 60 5.80 -1.69 3.83
C LEU A 60 4.74 -2.34 2.95
N ASN A 61 4.25 -3.52 3.34
CA ASN A 61 3.17 -4.22 2.64
C ASN A 61 1.78 -3.68 3.01
N ASN A 62 1.66 -2.99 4.15
CA ASN A 62 0.42 -2.37 4.63
C ASN A 62 0.17 -0.97 4.05
N ILE A 63 1.07 -0.43 3.24
CA ILE A 63 0.84 0.82 2.52
C ILE A 63 -0.04 0.54 1.30
N VAL A 64 -1.28 1.04 1.32
CA VAL A 64 -2.25 0.92 0.24
C VAL A 64 -2.36 2.24 -0.51
N ALA A 65 -2.34 2.20 -1.84
CA ALA A 65 -2.51 3.41 -2.65
C ALA A 65 -3.52 3.17 -3.78
N CYS A 66 -4.47 4.07 -3.96
CA CYS A 66 -5.37 4.03 -5.11
C CYS A 66 -4.59 4.29 -6.41
N THR A 67 -5.27 4.15 -7.55
CA THR A 67 -4.61 4.38 -8.85
C THR A 67 -4.10 5.83 -9.00
N GLY A 68 -4.80 6.82 -8.41
CA GLY A 68 -4.40 8.22 -8.47
C GLY A 68 -4.45 8.82 -9.88
N ALA A 69 -3.80 9.97 -10.04
CA ALA A 69 -3.77 10.72 -11.29
C ALA A 69 -2.98 10.01 -12.43
N ASP A 70 -2.36 8.85 -12.17
CA ASP A 70 -1.72 8.06 -13.22
C ASP A 70 -2.72 7.62 -14.30
N THR A 71 -3.94 7.23 -13.89
CA THR A 71 -4.97 6.73 -14.80
C THR A 71 -6.37 7.24 -14.45
N CYS A 72 -6.59 7.79 -13.27
CA CYS A 72 -7.88 8.29 -12.81
C CYS A 72 -8.09 9.74 -13.22
N ARG A 73 -9.15 10.02 -13.98
CA ARG A 73 -9.51 11.40 -14.41
C ARG A 73 -9.89 12.32 -13.24
N LEU A 74 -10.30 11.75 -12.10
CA LEU A 74 -10.63 12.52 -10.88
C LEU A 74 -9.44 12.65 -9.94
N GLY A 75 -8.30 12.01 -10.27
CA GLY A 75 -7.10 12.04 -9.45
C GLY A 75 -6.44 13.43 -9.46
N ILE A 76 -6.12 13.94 -8.28
CA ILE A 76 -5.37 15.19 -8.09
C ILE A 76 -3.87 14.88 -7.95
N CYS A 77 -3.55 13.81 -7.22
CA CYS A 77 -2.18 13.42 -6.89
C CYS A 77 -1.84 12.01 -7.39
N LEU A 78 -0.55 11.76 -7.60
CA LEU A 78 0.03 10.48 -8.01
C LEU A 78 0.20 9.56 -6.80
N SER A 79 -0.89 8.98 -6.30
CA SER A 79 -0.88 8.18 -5.06
C SER A 79 0.02 6.94 -5.11
N LYS A 80 0.09 6.24 -6.25
CA LYS A 80 1.03 5.11 -6.41
C LYS A 80 2.49 5.56 -6.37
N GLY A 81 2.78 6.72 -6.97
CA GLY A 81 4.11 7.35 -6.90
C GLY A 81 4.47 7.71 -5.47
N ALA A 82 3.55 8.33 -4.73
CA ALA A 82 3.70 8.66 -3.32
C ALA A 82 3.97 7.40 -2.47
N GLY A 83 3.14 6.35 -2.60
CA GLY A 83 3.33 5.10 -1.88
C GLY A 83 4.66 4.39 -2.20
N LYS A 84 5.12 4.46 -3.46
CA LYS A 84 6.44 3.94 -3.84
C LYS A 84 7.57 4.72 -3.18
N ALA A 85 7.48 6.05 -3.15
CA ALA A 85 8.46 6.91 -2.53
C ALA A 85 8.51 6.68 -1.01
N MET A 86 7.36 6.61 -0.32
CA MET A 86 7.27 6.29 1.10
C MET A 86 7.93 4.94 1.43
N ARG A 87 7.59 3.87 0.70
CA ARG A 87 8.24 2.55 0.87
C ARG A 87 9.76 2.61 0.69
N SER A 88 10.23 3.38 -0.30
CA SER A 88 11.66 3.51 -0.56
C SER A 88 12.40 4.20 0.56
N VAL A 89 11.80 5.20 1.17
CA VAL A 89 12.40 5.98 2.26
C VAL A 89 12.35 5.19 3.57
N LEU A 90 11.19 4.63 3.92
CA LEU A 90 11.02 3.76 5.09
C LEU A 90 11.95 2.54 5.05
N GLY A 91 12.05 1.87 3.89
CA GLY A 91 12.93 0.70 3.75
C GLY A 91 14.43 0.99 3.82
N LYS A 92 14.82 2.27 3.85
CA LYS A 92 16.20 2.74 4.02
C LYS A 92 16.43 3.43 5.36
N SER A 93 15.38 3.60 6.14
CA SER A 93 15.46 4.23 7.46
C SER A 93 15.92 3.22 8.51
N ASP A 94 16.43 3.72 9.63
CA ASP A 94 16.80 2.91 10.79
C ASP A 94 15.62 2.70 11.76
N LEU A 95 14.38 2.97 11.29
CA LEU A 95 13.17 2.79 12.10
C LEU A 95 12.88 1.29 12.33
N PRO A 96 12.38 0.91 13.52
CA PRO A 96 12.00 -0.46 13.84
C PRO A 96 10.69 -0.85 13.15
N LEU A 97 10.72 -1.03 11.82
CA LEU A 97 9.52 -1.24 10.99
C LEU A 97 8.73 -2.51 11.37
N ASP A 98 9.38 -3.49 11.98
CA ASP A 98 8.73 -4.71 12.45
C ASP A 98 7.84 -4.47 13.68
N ASP A 99 8.15 -3.46 14.50
CA ASP A 99 7.31 -3.05 15.63
C ASP A 99 6.05 -2.31 15.15
N LEU A 100 6.08 -1.79 13.93
CA LEU A 100 4.99 -1.04 13.29
C LEU A 100 4.13 -1.91 12.36
N LYS A 101 4.23 -3.23 12.45
CA LYS A 101 3.57 -4.19 11.54
C LYS A 101 2.04 -4.08 11.50
N GLU A 102 1.41 -3.62 12.56
CA GLU A 102 -0.05 -3.47 12.66
C GLU A 102 -0.53 -2.12 12.08
N ILE A 103 0.37 -1.15 11.90
CA ILE A 103 0.01 0.16 11.37
C ILE A 103 -0.40 0.05 9.91
N THR A 104 -1.53 0.66 9.58
CA THR A 104 -2.04 0.77 8.21
C THR A 104 -1.84 2.17 7.67
N VAL A 105 -1.30 2.26 6.45
CA VAL A 105 -1.08 3.54 5.77
C VAL A 105 -1.81 3.52 4.44
N ASN A 106 -2.77 4.42 4.27
CA ASN A 106 -3.62 4.45 3.08
C ASN A 106 -3.54 5.79 2.35
N ILE A 107 -3.39 5.74 1.02
CA ILE A 107 -3.17 6.92 0.18
C ILE A 107 -4.24 6.98 -0.91
N SER A 108 -5.01 8.05 -0.95
CA SER A 108 -5.94 8.38 -2.04
C SER A 108 -5.45 9.57 -2.86
N GLY A 109 -5.58 9.51 -4.17
CA GLY A 109 -5.18 10.59 -5.07
C GLY A 109 -6.11 11.82 -5.04
N CYS A 110 -7.26 11.71 -4.38
CA CYS A 110 -8.27 12.76 -4.23
C CYS A 110 -9.19 12.44 -3.02
N PRO A 111 -10.16 13.30 -2.66
CA PRO A 111 -11.08 13.07 -1.54
C PRO A 111 -12.02 11.87 -1.68
N ASN A 112 -12.15 11.25 -2.87
CA ASN A 112 -13.10 10.15 -3.12
C ASN A 112 -12.82 8.84 -2.36
N SER A 113 -11.75 8.78 -1.56
CA SER A 113 -11.48 7.70 -0.61
C SER A 113 -11.29 6.30 -1.20
N CYS A 114 -10.94 6.17 -2.48
CA CYS A 114 -10.71 4.85 -3.12
C CYS A 114 -9.54 4.07 -2.48
N GLY A 115 -8.61 4.75 -1.82
CA GLY A 115 -7.55 4.15 -1.01
C GLY A 115 -7.95 3.88 0.44
N GLN A 116 -9.20 4.22 0.82
CA GLN A 116 -9.75 4.01 2.18
C GLN A 116 -8.95 4.72 3.29
N GLN A 117 -8.39 5.91 3.01
CA GLN A 117 -7.57 6.66 3.96
C GLN A 117 -8.31 7.03 5.24
N ALA A 118 -9.64 7.19 5.17
CA ALA A 118 -10.46 7.51 6.35
C ALA A 118 -10.60 6.33 7.33
N ALA A 119 -10.23 5.11 6.91
CA ALA A 119 -10.33 3.89 7.71
C ALA A 119 -8.94 3.29 8.02
N SER A 120 -7.90 4.10 8.04
CA SER A 120 -6.52 3.67 8.36
C SER A 120 -5.96 4.43 9.55
N ASP A 121 -4.93 3.87 10.17
CA ASP A 121 -4.24 4.53 11.29
C ASP A 121 -3.62 5.85 10.84
N LEU A 122 -3.02 5.85 9.65
CA LEU A 122 -2.49 7.04 8.98
C LEU A 122 -2.98 7.07 7.53
N GLY A 123 -3.68 8.12 7.17
CA GLY A 123 -4.26 8.27 5.84
C GLY A 123 -3.86 9.57 5.15
N PHE A 124 -3.81 9.52 3.82
CA PHE A 124 -3.49 10.67 2.99
C PHE A 124 -4.48 10.77 1.84
N TYR A 125 -4.98 11.99 1.55
CA TYR A 125 -5.77 12.21 0.35
C TYR A 125 -5.37 13.48 -0.38
N GLY A 126 -5.31 13.36 -1.71
CA GLY A 126 -4.81 14.42 -2.59
C GLY A 126 -5.67 15.68 -2.58
N LYS A 127 -5.00 16.81 -2.56
CA LYS A 127 -5.56 18.14 -2.71
C LYS A 127 -4.65 18.99 -3.59
N VAL A 128 -5.17 20.15 -4.01
CA VAL A 128 -4.38 21.22 -4.62
C VAL A 128 -3.94 22.17 -3.50
N GLY A 129 -2.64 22.19 -3.21
CA GLY A 129 -2.01 23.21 -2.38
C GLY A 129 -1.88 24.52 -3.16
N ARG A 130 -1.96 25.65 -2.47
CA ARG A 130 -1.80 26.98 -3.04
C ARG A 130 -0.78 27.78 -2.25
N SER A 131 0.19 28.33 -2.97
CA SER A 131 1.13 29.34 -2.50
C SER A 131 1.28 30.37 -3.62
N HIS A 132 2.48 30.70 -4.06
CA HIS A 132 2.70 31.52 -5.28
C HIS A 132 2.23 30.83 -6.56
N ARG A 133 2.17 29.49 -6.55
CA ARG A 133 1.61 28.65 -7.62
C ARG A 133 0.88 27.45 -7.01
N MET A 134 0.03 26.82 -7.80
CA MET A 134 -0.62 25.56 -7.42
C MET A 134 0.38 24.41 -7.43
N TYR A 135 0.26 23.50 -6.45
CA TYR A 135 1.09 22.30 -6.35
C TYR A 135 0.29 21.14 -5.76
N PRO A 136 0.66 19.88 -6.07
CA PRO A 136 0.03 18.72 -5.47
C PRO A 136 0.41 18.62 -3.98
N ALA A 137 -0.59 18.40 -3.13
CA ALA A 137 -0.44 18.24 -1.69
C ALA A 137 -1.38 17.15 -1.19
N TYR A 138 -1.17 16.71 0.04
CA TYR A 138 -2.03 15.76 0.71
C TYR A 138 -2.55 16.34 2.02
N HIS A 139 -3.83 16.13 2.30
CA HIS A 139 -4.34 16.16 3.65
C HIS A 139 -3.89 14.89 4.38
N ILE A 140 -3.56 15.06 5.65
CA ILE A 140 -3.16 13.98 6.55
C ILE A 140 -4.33 13.71 7.49
N VAL A 141 -4.78 12.46 7.56
CA VAL A 141 -5.78 12.02 8.53
C VAL A 141 -5.21 10.90 9.38
N ALA A 142 -5.58 10.83 10.64
CA ALA A 142 -5.06 9.84 11.56
C ALA A 142 -6.10 9.37 12.58
N GLY A 143 -5.85 8.20 13.19
CA GLY A 143 -6.58 7.71 14.34
C GLY A 143 -7.90 7.01 14.03
N ALA A 144 -8.03 6.39 12.85
CA ALA A 144 -9.16 5.51 12.59
C ALA A 144 -9.14 4.29 13.52
N LYS A 145 -10.32 3.79 13.85
CA LYS A 145 -10.51 2.56 14.60
C LYS A 145 -11.52 1.69 13.87
N ILE A 146 -11.13 0.47 13.55
CA ILE A 146 -11.99 -0.52 12.90
C ILE A 146 -12.40 -1.57 13.95
N GLY A 147 -13.62 -2.07 13.84
CA GLY A 147 -14.16 -3.10 14.75
C GLY A 147 -15.06 -2.52 15.84
N ILE A 148 -14.82 -2.89 17.09
CA ILE A 148 -15.66 -2.43 18.22
C ILE A 148 -15.45 -0.94 18.46
N ASN A 149 -16.54 -0.17 18.50
CA ASN A 149 -16.55 1.31 18.59
C ASN A 149 -15.75 1.95 17.44
N PRO A 150 -16.21 1.79 16.19
CA PRO A 150 -15.48 2.29 15.03
C PRO A 150 -15.43 3.81 15.00
N LYS A 151 -14.30 4.34 14.52
CA LYS A 151 -14.08 5.77 14.34
C LYS A 151 -13.33 6.00 13.02
N LEU A 152 -13.76 6.98 12.22
CA LEU A 152 -13.00 7.43 11.07
C LEU A 152 -11.81 8.28 11.51
N ALA A 153 -10.76 8.27 10.70
CA ALA A 153 -9.60 9.12 10.90
C ALA A 153 -9.97 10.61 10.81
N GLU A 154 -9.37 11.42 11.65
CA GLU A 154 -9.58 12.86 11.72
C GLU A 154 -8.47 13.60 10.97
N LEU A 155 -8.81 14.77 10.41
CA LEU A 155 -7.84 15.65 9.75
C LEU A 155 -6.87 16.21 10.78
N VAL A 156 -5.57 15.94 10.60
CA VAL A 156 -4.51 16.40 11.52
C VAL A 156 -3.53 17.37 10.88
N GLY A 157 -3.53 17.51 9.55
CA GLY A 157 -2.63 18.45 8.87
C GLY A 157 -2.61 18.30 7.37
N GLU A 158 -1.60 18.92 6.77
CA GLU A 158 -1.33 18.80 5.34
C GLU A 158 0.17 18.80 5.04
N VAL A 159 0.56 18.18 3.94
CA VAL A 159 1.95 18.08 3.49
C VAL A 159 2.01 18.21 1.97
N SER A 160 3.07 18.82 1.42
CA SER A 160 3.28 18.82 -0.03
C SER A 160 3.56 17.40 -0.52
N ALA A 161 3.16 17.06 -1.74
CA ALA A 161 3.46 15.75 -2.32
C ALA A 161 4.97 15.48 -2.41
N ARG A 162 5.78 16.52 -2.53
CA ARG A 162 7.24 16.42 -2.55
C ARG A 162 7.82 16.06 -1.18
N ASP A 163 7.27 16.60 -0.10
CA ASP A 163 7.81 16.45 1.25
C ASP A 163 7.19 15.23 1.98
N LEU A 164 6.12 14.65 1.42
CA LEU A 164 5.42 13.49 1.97
C LEU A 164 6.35 12.31 2.36
N PRO A 165 7.34 11.90 1.51
CA PRO A 165 8.23 10.80 1.90
C PRO A 165 9.07 11.12 3.14
N LYS A 166 9.55 12.36 3.27
CA LYS A 166 10.31 12.80 4.45
C LYS A 166 9.41 12.82 5.69
N PHE A 167 8.23 13.43 5.59
CA PHE A 167 7.23 13.44 6.66
C PHE A 167 6.93 12.05 7.24
N THR A 168 7.05 11.00 6.42
CA THR A 168 6.74 9.63 6.87
C THR A 168 7.83 9.04 7.78
N ILE A 169 9.03 9.62 7.80
CA ILE A 169 10.13 9.19 8.67
C ILE A 169 10.17 10.01 9.95
N ASP A 170 9.84 11.31 9.88
CA ASP A 170 9.79 12.25 11.00
C ASP A 170 8.59 11.95 11.92
#